data_2d3b4978a5f6506af0f3a4377f09b68b
#
_entry.id   2d3b4978a5f6506af0f3a4377f09b68b
#
_cell.length_a   1.000
_cell.length_b   1.000
_cell.length_c   1.000
_cell.angle_alpha   90.00
_cell.angle_beta   90.00
_cell.angle_gamma   90.00
#
_symmetry.space_group_name_H-M   'P 1'
#
loop_
_entity.id
_entity.type
_entity.pdbx_description
1 polymer ?
#
loop_
_entity_poly.entity_id
_entity_poly.type
_entity_poly.pdbx_seq_one_letter_code
_entity_poly.pdbx_strand_id
1 'polypeptide(L)'
;MAQFIKKYINGCALCQQNKTNTHPTTPPLNPIISKETLPFKQISYNLITNLPFSNGFDPLLVMVDHGLSKGIILCPTKKTIFAKGVTTIVFRRLYTRFGLFDKIISDWGPQFAAQFQRELRRILRYKLTLSSAYHPKTDGETERVNQELKTYLWIFCGSNPSEWADQTPMAEFVHNIQPHSTTRKSPFYLMMGYEPQALPNIANKTDLPTVEKWLNKLIKARNKASTTHELARLTMKSQIQSKFTPFIVGDKVWLEAQNLKRNIIDPKFTTKREGPFKITKVLSSLSYQLEIPKSWKIHPVFHASLLTPYRGNDIHGLNYPQPPPNLINGEEEYKVEQILKHQGRPKCNQFLIRWKGYSADEDSWQLESDLRNASELLLEYKKRAKLL
;
A
#
# COMPACT_ATOMS: atom_id res chain seq x y z
N MET A 1 -36.67 13.64 7.24
CA MET A 1 -36.38 12.31 6.67
C MET A 1 -34.89 12.18 6.27
N ALA A 2 -34.38 12.95 5.32
CA ALA A 2 -32.98 12.82 4.84
C ALA A 2 -31.89 12.94 5.92
N GLN A 3 -32.01 13.88 6.85
CA GLN A 3 -31.08 14.04 7.96
C GLN A 3 -31.12 12.85 8.94
N PHE A 4 -32.29 12.29 9.21
CA PHE A 4 -32.42 11.11 10.03
C PHE A 4 -31.78 9.88 9.38
N ILE A 5 -32.06 9.63 8.11
CA ILE A 5 -31.44 8.53 7.34
C ILE A 5 -29.92 8.68 7.34
N LYS A 6 -29.40 9.89 7.12
CA LYS A 6 -27.96 10.17 7.16
C LYS A 6 -27.36 9.88 8.55
N LYS A 7 -28.03 10.29 9.62
CA LYS A 7 -27.60 10.02 11.01
C LYS A 7 -27.64 8.53 11.30
N TYR A 8 -28.69 7.82 10.86
CA TYR A 8 -28.84 6.37 11.00
C TYR A 8 -27.69 5.62 10.33
N ILE A 9 -27.45 5.87 9.02
CA ILE A 9 -26.39 5.18 8.25
C ILE A 9 -24.98 5.49 8.80
N ASN A 10 -24.72 6.75 9.15
CA ASN A 10 -23.42 7.16 9.66
C ASN A 10 -23.05 6.56 11.02
N GLY A 11 -24.05 6.22 11.84
CA GLY A 11 -23.84 5.58 13.14
C GLY A 11 -23.86 4.05 13.09
N CYS A 12 -24.26 3.44 11.99
CA CYS A 12 -24.31 1.99 11.86
C CYS A 12 -22.92 1.39 11.75
N ALA A 13 -22.55 0.49 12.68
CA ALA A 13 -21.23 -0.15 12.72
C ALA A 13 -20.96 -0.98 11.46
N LEU A 14 -21.92 -1.78 10.99
CA LEU A 14 -21.79 -2.58 9.78
C LEU A 14 -21.55 -1.71 8.53
N CYS A 15 -22.26 -0.56 8.43
CA CYS A 15 -22.04 0.38 7.34
C CYS A 15 -20.65 1.01 7.41
N GLN A 16 -20.17 1.41 8.59
CA GLN A 16 -18.84 1.97 8.78
C GLN A 16 -17.74 0.96 8.45
N GLN A 17 -17.96 -0.30 8.79
CA GLN A 17 -16.99 -1.38 8.58
C GLN A 17 -16.86 -1.79 7.10
N ASN A 18 -17.96 -1.80 6.35
CA ASN A 18 -17.99 -2.38 5.00
C ASN A 18 -18.15 -1.37 3.86
N LYS A 19 -18.79 -0.22 4.12
CA LYS A 19 -19.06 0.77 3.07
C LYS A 19 -17.77 1.47 2.63
N THR A 20 -17.57 1.56 1.31
CA THR A 20 -16.43 2.30 0.75
C THR A 20 -16.60 3.79 1.09
N ASN A 21 -15.56 4.40 1.65
CA ASN A 21 -15.55 5.84 1.88
C ASN A 21 -15.19 6.53 0.56
N THR A 22 -16.16 7.17 -0.07
CA THR A 22 -15.96 7.90 -1.34
C THR A 22 -15.24 9.23 -1.16
N HIS A 23 -15.20 9.75 0.06
CA HIS A 23 -14.52 11.01 0.41
C HIS A 23 -13.67 10.81 1.68
N PRO A 24 -12.59 9.98 1.61
CA PRO A 24 -11.71 9.82 2.75
C PRO A 24 -11.03 11.16 3.05
N THR A 25 -10.99 11.53 4.32
CA THR A 25 -10.12 12.61 4.78
C THR A 25 -8.69 12.07 4.72
N THR A 26 -7.98 12.41 3.65
CA THR A 26 -6.58 12.01 3.51
C THR A 26 -5.69 12.90 4.38
N PRO A 27 -4.78 12.34 5.17
CA PRO A 27 -3.80 13.14 5.91
C PRO A 27 -2.90 13.90 4.92
N PRO A 28 -2.30 15.02 5.35
CA PRO A 28 -1.41 15.79 4.50
C PRO A 28 -0.28 14.92 3.97
N LEU A 29 0.00 15.04 2.67
CA LEU A 29 1.12 14.34 2.04
C LEU A 29 2.43 14.96 2.53
N ASN A 30 3.34 14.11 2.99
CA ASN A 30 4.75 14.46 3.19
C ASN A 30 5.52 14.03 1.94
N PRO A 31 5.72 14.94 0.96
CA PRO A 31 6.41 14.58 -0.27
C PRO A 31 7.87 14.24 0.01
N ILE A 32 8.41 13.29 -0.73
CA ILE A 32 9.85 12.98 -0.68
C ILE A 32 10.61 14.18 -1.18
N ILE A 33 11.40 14.80 -0.31
CA ILE A 33 12.25 15.93 -0.68
C ILE A 33 13.46 15.38 -1.41
N SER A 34 13.59 15.74 -2.70
CA SER A 34 14.82 15.57 -3.45
C SER A 34 15.49 16.94 -3.61
N LYS A 35 16.66 17.09 -3.05
CA LYS A 35 17.55 18.23 -3.32
C LYS A 35 18.54 17.92 -4.46
N GLU A 36 18.38 16.76 -5.07
CA GLU A 36 19.34 16.24 -6.03
C GLU A 36 19.25 16.95 -7.37
N THR A 37 20.40 17.32 -7.89
CA THR A 37 20.56 17.95 -9.22
C THR A 37 21.13 16.99 -10.24
N LEU A 38 21.36 15.72 -9.85
CA LEU A 38 21.90 14.68 -10.73
C LEU A 38 20.83 13.60 -10.99
N PRO A 39 20.81 13.05 -12.21
CA PRO A 39 19.91 11.95 -12.56
C PRO A 39 20.18 10.68 -11.74
N PHE A 40 19.13 9.90 -11.50
CA PHE A 40 19.17 8.59 -10.82
C PHE A 40 19.82 8.57 -9.43
N LYS A 41 19.81 9.69 -8.71
CA LYS A 41 20.20 9.72 -7.30
C LYS A 41 19.12 9.18 -6.38
N GLN A 42 17.86 9.35 -6.74
CA GLN A 42 16.72 8.72 -6.09
C GLN A 42 16.00 7.84 -7.10
N ILE A 43 15.99 6.55 -6.86
CA ILE A 43 15.39 5.58 -7.76
C ILE A 43 14.20 4.89 -7.10
N SER A 44 13.18 4.62 -7.88
CA SER A 44 12.19 3.60 -7.56
C SER A 44 12.31 2.45 -8.54
N TYR A 45 12.01 1.24 -8.07
CA TYR A 45 11.90 0.09 -8.96
C TYR A 45 10.65 -0.73 -8.62
N ASN A 46 10.03 -1.24 -9.67
CA ASN A 46 8.84 -2.08 -9.57
C ASN A 46 8.92 -3.21 -10.62
N LEU A 47 8.14 -4.25 -10.41
CA LEU A 47 8.05 -5.39 -11.30
C LEU A 47 6.64 -5.49 -11.88
N ILE A 48 6.50 -5.29 -13.19
CA ILE A 48 5.26 -5.59 -13.89
C ILE A 48 5.21 -7.10 -14.11
N THR A 49 4.35 -7.77 -13.37
CA THR A 49 4.13 -9.22 -13.45
C THR A 49 2.93 -9.57 -14.32
N ASN A 50 2.78 -10.87 -14.60
CA ASN A 50 1.68 -11.42 -15.40
C ASN A 50 1.66 -10.92 -16.86
N LEU A 51 2.83 -10.60 -17.42
CA LEU A 51 3.00 -10.41 -18.84
C LEU A 51 3.05 -11.79 -19.55
N PRO A 52 2.62 -11.88 -20.81
CA PRO A 52 2.79 -13.07 -21.61
C PRO A 52 4.26 -13.48 -21.69
N PHE A 53 4.53 -14.77 -21.85
CA PHE A 53 5.91 -15.23 -22.02
C PHE A 53 6.49 -14.73 -23.35
N SER A 54 7.65 -14.06 -23.30
CA SER A 54 8.34 -13.46 -24.46
C SER A 54 9.85 -13.65 -24.33
N ASN A 55 10.46 -14.34 -25.28
CA ASN A 55 11.92 -14.55 -25.37
C ASN A 55 12.59 -15.05 -24.07
N GLY A 56 11.89 -15.88 -23.30
CA GLY A 56 12.40 -16.41 -22.03
C GLY A 56 12.14 -15.50 -20.81
N PHE A 57 11.33 -14.45 -20.99
CA PHE A 57 10.98 -13.48 -19.96
C PHE A 57 9.45 -13.44 -19.73
N ASP A 58 9.04 -13.17 -18.51
CA ASP A 58 7.63 -13.08 -18.10
C ASP A 58 7.29 -11.85 -17.24
N PRO A 59 8.21 -11.25 -16.43
CA PRO A 59 8.03 -9.91 -15.87
C PRO A 59 8.99 -8.87 -16.46
N LEU A 60 8.61 -7.61 -16.33
CA LEU A 60 9.39 -6.45 -16.69
C LEU A 60 9.80 -5.68 -15.44
N LEU A 61 11.10 -5.55 -15.19
CA LEU A 61 11.64 -4.67 -14.16
C LEU A 61 11.69 -3.24 -14.68
N VAL A 62 11.00 -2.33 -14.01
CA VAL A 62 10.95 -0.90 -14.31
C VAL A 62 11.73 -0.16 -13.24
N MET A 63 12.73 0.61 -13.61
CA MET A 63 13.48 1.50 -12.73
C MET A 63 13.19 2.93 -13.15
N VAL A 64 12.81 3.80 -12.21
CA VAL A 64 12.42 5.19 -12.47
C VAL A 64 13.31 6.13 -11.68
N ASP A 65 13.79 7.20 -12.31
CA ASP A 65 14.41 8.32 -11.61
C ASP A 65 13.35 9.16 -10.91
N HIS A 66 13.19 8.95 -9.62
CA HIS A 66 12.25 9.69 -8.79
C HIS A 66 12.73 11.11 -8.44
N GLY A 67 14.03 11.37 -8.64
CA GLY A 67 14.67 12.64 -8.28
C GLY A 67 14.45 13.74 -9.30
N LEU A 68 15.17 13.69 -10.39
CA LEU A 68 15.32 14.81 -11.31
C LEU A 68 14.72 14.57 -12.69
N SER A 69 15.18 13.54 -13.41
CA SER A 69 14.90 13.41 -14.84
C SER A 69 13.53 12.80 -15.15
N LYS A 70 13.00 12.01 -14.25
CA LYS A 70 11.81 11.16 -14.47
C LYS A 70 12.02 10.11 -15.56
N GLY A 71 13.27 9.86 -15.89
CA GLY A 71 13.66 8.85 -16.87
C GLY A 71 13.45 7.44 -16.35
N ILE A 72 13.27 6.51 -17.27
CA ILE A 72 13.06 5.10 -16.97
C ILE A 72 14.16 4.23 -17.58
N ILE A 73 14.39 3.08 -16.97
CA ILE A 73 15.19 1.99 -17.49
C ILE A 73 14.35 0.73 -17.40
N LEU A 74 14.20 0.03 -18.51
CA LEU A 74 13.38 -1.17 -18.65
C LEU A 74 14.25 -2.41 -18.83
N CYS A 75 13.96 -3.47 -18.07
CA CYS A 75 14.70 -4.71 -18.15
C CYS A 75 13.75 -5.91 -18.09
N PRO A 76 13.52 -6.62 -19.22
CA PRO A 76 12.85 -7.91 -19.20
C PRO A 76 13.58 -8.88 -18.26
N THR A 77 12.84 -9.60 -17.43
CA THR A 77 13.39 -10.51 -16.42
C THR A 77 12.60 -11.82 -16.37
N LYS A 78 13.05 -12.75 -15.52
CA LYS A 78 12.34 -14.01 -15.25
C LYS A 78 11.58 -13.91 -13.93
N LYS A 79 10.44 -14.54 -13.81
CA LYS A 79 9.63 -14.61 -12.60
C LYS A 79 10.42 -15.16 -11.39
N THR A 80 11.42 -15.98 -11.67
CA THR A 80 12.34 -16.53 -10.65
C THR A 80 13.45 -15.58 -10.24
N ILE A 81 13.36 -14.28 -10.61
CA ILE A 81 14.41 -13.34 -10.25
C ILE A 81 14.38 -13.06 -8.74
N PHE A 82 15.52 -13.28 -8.10
CA PHE A 82 15.73 -12.97 -6.68
C PHE A 82 16.50 -11.65 -6.52
N ALA A 83 16.63 -11.18 -5.27
CA ALA A 83 17.35 -9.96 -4.93
C ALA A 83 18.74 -9.87 -5.57
N LYS A 84 19.47 -10.98 -5.67
CA LYS A 84 20.78 -11.05 -6.34
C LYS A 84 20.70 -10.72 -7.83
N GLY A 85 19.69 -11.23 -8.53
CA GLY A 85 19.48 -10.95 -9.96
C GLY A 85 19.13 -9.48 -10.19
N VAL A 86 18.20 -8.93 -9.40
CA VAL A 86 17.84 -7.51 -9.48
C VAL A 86 19.05 -6.63 -9.19
N THR A 87 19.84 -6.95 -8.16
CA THR A 87 21.08 -6.20 -7.85
C THR A 87 22.06 -6.21 -9.03
N THR A 88 22.21 -7.33 -9.70
CA THR A 88 23.08 -7.43 -10.90
C THR A 88 22.57 -6.56 -12.03
N ILE A 89 21.25 -6.51 -12.27
CA ILE A 89 20.64 -5.65 -13.29
C ILE A 89 20.86 -4.18 -12.93
N VAL A 90 20.54 -3.79 -11.69
CA VAL A 90 20.75 -2.42 -11.20
C VAL A 90 22.21 -2.01 -11.33
N PHE A 91 23.15 -2.88 -10.97
CA PHE A 91 24.58 -2.61 -11.17
C PHE A 91 24.92 -2.38 -12.65
N ARG A 92 24.53 -3.29 -13.53
CA ARG A 92 24.90 -3.23 -14.96
C ARG A 92 24.18 -2.12 -15.74
N ARG A 93 22.91 -1.86 -15.43
CA ARG A 93 22.08 -0.95 -16.25
C ARG A 93 22.02 0.46 -15.69
N LEU A 94 22.17 0.62 -14.38
CA LEU A 94 22.03 1.90 -13.71
C LEU A 94 23.37 2.40 -13.16
N TYR A 95 24.02 1.63 -12.26
CA TYR A 95 25.25 2.08 -11.62
C TYR A 95 26.38 2.38 -12.62
N THR A 96 26.59 1.54 -13.63
CA THR A 96 27.65 1.74 -14.65
C THR A 96 27.40 2.95 -15.54
N ARG A 97 26.19 3.51 -15.56
CA ARG A 97 25.82 4.67 -16.39
C ARG A 97 25.73 5.97 -15.61
N PHE A 98 25.16 5.91 -14.39
CA PHE A 98 24.81 7.09 -13.61
C PHE A 98 25.51 7.16 -12.26
N GLY A 99 26.32 6.15 -11.91
CA GLY A 99 27.00 6.07 -10.63
C GLY A 99 26.10 5.61 -9.49
N LEU A 100 26.54 5.88 -8.26
CA LEU A 100 25.83 5.46 -7.06
C LEU A 100 24.61 6.35 -6.81
N PHE A 101 23.50 5.70 -6.47
CA PHE A 101 22.28 6.34 -5.99
C PHE A 101 22.27 6.43 -4.45
N ASP A 102 21.57 7.43 -3.92
CA ASP A 102 21.54 7.72 -2.49
C ASP A 102 20.30 7.12 -1.82
N LYS A 103 19.20 7.00 -2.58
CA LYS A 103 17.92 6.52 -2.07
C LYS A 103 17.24 5.55 -3.01
N ILE A 104 16.66 4.50 -2.42
CA ILE A 104 15.82 3.54 -3.12
C ILE A 104 14.41 3.56 -2.53
N ILE A 105 13.42 3.57 -3.41
CA ILE A 105 12.01 3.43 -3.09
C ILE A 105 11.52 2.13 -3.74
N SER A 106 10.89 1.27 -2.97
CA SER A 106 10.36 -0.01 -3.47
C SER A 106 9.16 -0.45 -2.63
N ASP A 107 8.21 -1.08 -3.26
CA ASP A 107 7.08 -1.76 -2.62
C ASP A 107 7.44 -3.16 -2.09
N TRP A 108 8.63 -3.65 -2.42
CA TRP A 108 9.09 -4.96 -1.99
C TRP A 108 9.40 -4.99 -0.49
N GLY A 109 9.01 -6.08 0.15
CA GLY A 109 9.11 -6.21 1.60
C GLY A 109 10.53 -6.04 2.17
N PRO A 110 10.65 -5.75 3.48
CA PRO A 110 11.92 -5.46 4.15
C PRO A 110 12.98 -6.54 3.99
N GLN A 111 12.58 -7.80 3.87
CA GLN A 111 13.51 -8.93 3.66
C GLN A 111 14.21 -8.85 2.31
N PHE A 112 13.49 -8.49 1.25
CA PHE A 112 14.07 -8.31 -0.07
C PHE A 112 15.01 -7.10 -0.10
N ALA A 113 14.61 -5.97 0.49
CA ALA A 113 15.43 -4.78 0.60
C ALA A 113 16.75 -5.07 1.33
N ALA A 114 16.71 -5.86 2.42
CA ALA A 114 17.92 -6.26 3.16
C ALA A 114 18.83 -7.18 2.33
N GLN A 115 18.29 -8.12 1.57
CA GLN A 115 19.07 -8.99 0.67
C GLN A 115 19.67 -8.19 -0.49
N PHE A 116 18.90 -7.30 -1.10
CA PHE A 116 19.37 -6.41 -2.16
C PHE A 116 20.55 -5.55 -1.68
N GLN A 117 20.44 -4.90 -0.52
CA GLN A 117 21.52 -4.10 0.05
C GLN A 117 22.77 -4.93 0.36
N ARG A 118 22.59 -6.16 0.86
CA ARG A 118 23.72 -7.07 1.12
C ARG A 118 24.46 -7.42 -0.15
N GLU A 119 23.74 -7.78 -1.20
CA GLU A 119 24.35 -8.12 -2.50
C GLU A 119 24.99 -6.91 -3.17
N LEU A 120 24.40 -5.73 -3.08
CA LEU A 120 24.97 -4.51 -3.63
C LEU A 120 26.28 -4.14 -2.92
N ARG A 121 26.34 -4.24 -1.59
CA ARG A 121 27.59 -4.06 -0.80
C ARG A 121 28.65 -5.06 -1.23
N ARG A 122 28.28 -6.30 -1.49
CA ARG A 122 29.20 -7.35 -1.96
C ARG A 122 29.80 -7.02 -3.33
N ILE A 123 28.98 -6.53 -4.27
CA ILE A 123 29.41 -6.17 -5.62
C ILE A 123 30.31 -4.93 -5.57
N LEU A 124 29.92 -3.90 -4.83
CA LEU A 124 30.63 -2.63 -4.78
C LEU A 124 31.85 -2.65 -3.83
N ARG A 125 31.96 -3.68 -2.98
CA ARG A 125 33.02 -3.80 -1.94
C ARG A 125 33.10 -2.58 -1.01
N TYR A 126 31.98 -1.91 -0.77
CA TYR A 126 31.89 -0.67 0.00
C TYR A 126 30.75 -0.71 1.02
N LYS A 127 30.94 -0.03 2.18
CA LYS A 127 29.88 0.12 3.19
C LYS A 127 28.88 1.18 2.71
N LEU A 128 27.75 0.75 2.19
CA LEU A 128 26.66 1.62 1.75
C LEU A 128 25.66 1.84 2.87
N THR A 129 25.31 3.08 3.13
CA THR A 129 24.15 3.49 3.93
C THR A 129 23.07 4.00 2.98
N LEU A 130 22.34 3.09 2.34
CA LEU A 130 21.21 3.46 1.50
C LEU A 130 19.98 3.67 2.38
N SER A 131 19.32 4.78 2.19
CA SER A 131 18.01 5.03 2.77
C SER A 131 16.97 4.28 1.94
N SER A 132 16.33 3.27 2.54
CA SER A 132 15.18 2.60 1.92
C SER A 132 13.90 3.12 2.55
N ALA A 133 12.97 3.60 1.73
CA ALA A 133 11.64 3.96 2.18
C ALA A 133 10.64 2.92 1.65
N TYR A 134 10.04 2.17 2.56
CA TYR A 134 8.88 1.33 2.28
C TYR A 134 7.62 2.17 2.48
N HIS A 135 7.07 2.70 1.39
CA HIS A 135 5.82 3.44 1.42
C HIS A 135 4.99 3.09 0.19
N PRO A 136 4.04 2.15 0.29
CA PRO A 136 3.19 1.79 -0.85
C PRO A 136 2.42 2.97 -1.45
N LYS A 137 2.06 3.97 -0.65
CA LYS A 137 1.38 5.19 -1.13
C LYS A 137 2.30 6.26 -1.73
N THR A 138 3.60 6.09 -1.66
CA THR A 138 4.58 7.06 -2.18
C THR A 138 5.01 6.72 -3.61
N ASP A 139 4.60 5.56 -4.11
CA ASP A 139 5.00 5.04 -5.42
C ASP A 139 4.01 5.36 -6.55
N GLY A 140 3.11 6.32 -6.33
CA GLY A 140 2.13 6.74 -7.33
C GLY A 140 2.74 7.23 -8.65
N GLU A 141 3.99 7.65 -8.65
CA GLU A 141 4.73 8.01 -9.86
C GLU A 141 5.11 6.75 -10.65
N THR A 142 5.65 5.73 -9.99
CA THR A 142 5.99 4.46 -10.63
C THR A 142 4.73 3.72 -11.09
N GLU A 143 3.65 3.76 -10.34
CA GLU A 143 2.35 3.22 -10.75
C GLU A 143 1.85 3.86 -12.05
N ARG A 144 1.98 5.19 -12.18
CA ARG A 144 1.63 5.93 -13.39
C ARG A 144 2.49 5.52 -14.58
N VAL A 145 3.81 5.44 -14.40
CA VAL A 145 4.74 4.94 -15.42
C VAL A 145 4.36 3.51 -15.83
N ASN A 146 4.06 2.64 -14.89
CA ASN A 146 3.63 1.28 -15.17
C ASN A 146 2.32 1.24 -15.98
N GLN A 147 1.39 2.15 -15.71
CA GLN A 147 0.14 2.27 -16.48
C GLN A 147 0.41 2.74 -17.92
N GLU A 148 1.28 3.73 -18.11
CA GLU A 148 1.71 4.22 -19.42
C GLU A 148 2.39 3.10 -20.22
N LEU A 149 3.32 2.35 -19.59
CA LEU A 149 4.00 1.22 -20.21
C LEU A 149 3.06 0.10 -20.60
N LYS A 150 2.11 -0.27 -19.73
CA LYS A 150 1.08 -1.27 -20.07
C LYS A 150 0.26 -0.84 -21.26
N THR A 151 -0.11 0.43 -21.36
CA THR A 151 -0.85 0.99 -22.49
C THR A 151 -0.01 0.93 -23.76
N TYR A 152 1.28 1.32 -23.69
CA TYR A 152 2.19 1.23 -24.82
C TYR A 152 2.31 -0.23 -25.32
N LEU A 153 2.61 -1.15 -24.44
CA LEU A 153 2.74 -2.57 -24.80
C LEU A 153 1.44 -3.14 -25.35
N TRP A 154 0.30 -2.75 -24.81
CA TRP A 154 -1.01 -3.16 -25.34
C TRP A 154 -1.23 -2.68 -26.78
N ILE A 155 -0.87 -1.44 -27.11
CA ILE A 155 -1.02 -0.85 -28.44
C ILE A 155 -0.08 -1.54 -29.45
N PHE A 156 1.18 -1.71 -29.09
CA PHE A 156 2.21 -2.17 -30.03
C PHE A 156 2.37 -3.70 -30.09
N CYS A 157 1.99 -4.40 -29.03
CA CYS A 157 2.11 -5.86 -28.94
C CYS A 157 0.76 -6.58 -28.86
N GLY A 158 -0.38 -5.85 -28.93
CA GLY A 158 -1.70 -6.46 -28.76
C GLY A 158 -2.03 -7.54 -29.80
N SER A 159 -1.53 -7.42 -31.03
CA SER A 159 -1.65 -8.43 -32.07
C SER A 159 -0.69 -9.62 -31.91
N ASN A 160 0.47 -9.41 -31.27
CA ASN A 160 1.47 -10.43 -30.98
C ASN A 160 2.07 -10.25 -29.60
N PRO A 161 1.36 -10.69 -28.54
CA PRO A 161 1.79 -10.47 -27.16
C PRO A 161 3.14 -11.11 -26.78
N SER A 162 3.63 -12.06 -27.60
CA SER A 162 4.93 -12.71 -27.35
C SER A 162 6.14 -11.85 -27.72
N GLU A 163 5.95 -10.68 -28.33
CA GLU A 163 7.03 -9.77 -28.76
C GLU A 163 7.29 -8.61 -27.78
N TRP A 164 6.60 -8.54 -26.64
CA TRP A 164 6.73 -7.40 -25.74
C TRP A 164 8.18 -7.14 -25.25
N ALA A 165 8.96 -8.20 -25.07
CA ALA A 165 10.34 -8.05 -24.61
C ALA A 165 11.21 -7.33 -25.64
N ASP A 166 10.97 -7.55 -26.94
CA ASP A 166 11.69 -6.90 -28.04
C ASP A 166 11.27 -5.43 -28.20
N GLN A 167 10.04 -5.09 -27.82
CA GLN A 167 9.54 -3.70 -27.86
C GLN A 167 10.00 -2.87 -26.67
N THR A 168 10.57 -3.50 -25.65
CA THR A 168 11.01 -2.79 -24.42
C THR A 168 12.02 -1.67 -24.67
N PRO A 169 13.06 -1.83 -25.52
CA PRO A 169 14.00 -0.74 -25.80
C PRO A 169 13.33 0.47 -26.45
N MET A 170 12.36 0.23 -27.35
CA MET A 170 11.62 1.31 -28.00
C MET A 170 10.69 2.01 -27.01
N ALA A 171 10.01 1.26 -26.12
CA ALA A 171 9.19 1.81 -25.06
C ALA A 171 10.00 2.72 -24.11
N GLU A 172 11.21 2.28 -23.73
CA GLU A 172 12.16 3.08 -22.94
C GLU A 172 12.57 4.36 -23.67
N PHE A 173 12.89 4.24 -24.95
CA PHE A 173 13.30 5.37 -25.77
C PHE A 173 12.16 6.41 -25.93
N VAL A 174 10.96 5.94 -26.25
CA VAL A 174 9.76 6.81 -26.45
C VAL A 174 9.42 7.55 -25.16
N HIS A 175 9.44 6.89 -24.01
CA HIS A 175 9.22 7.55 -22.72
C HIS A 175 10.29 8.62 -22.45
N ASN A 176 11.58 8.26 -22.64
CA ASN A 176 12.70 9.13 -22.28
C ASN A 176 12.90 10.32 -23.22
N ILE A 177 12.35 10.29 -24.44
CA ILE A 177 12.41 11.43 -25.39
C ILE A 177 11.26 12.42 -25.20
N GLN A 178 10.13 11.99 -24.59
CA GLN A 178 8.97 12.84 -24.39
C GLN A 178 9.20 13.87 -23.26
N PRO A 179 8.81 15.14 -23.46
CA PRO A 179 8.87 16.14 -22.39
C PRO A 179 7.93 15.76 -21.23
N HIS A 180 8.50 15.58 -20.05
CA HIS A 180 7.71 15.29 -18.85
C HIS A 180 6.88 16.52 -18.43
N SER A 181 5.64 16.30 -18.00
CA SER A 181 4.67 17.36 -17.67
C SER A 181 5.17 18.35 -16.61
N THR A 182 5.93 17.87 -15.63
CA THR A 182 6.47 18.70 -14.55
C THR A 182 7.72 19.46 -14.97
N THR A 183 8.70 18.81 -15.58
CA THR A 183 9.99 19.43 -15.92
C THR A 183 9.97 20.23 -17.21
N ARG A 184 8.98 19.97 -18.08
CA ARG A 184 8.88 20.52 -19.44
C ARG A 184 10.12 20.25 -20.32
N LYS A 185 10.93 19.25 -19.88
CA LYS A 185 12.09 18.75 -20.59
C LYS A 185 12.01 17.24 -20.69
N SER A 186 12.61 16.68 -21.73
CA SER A 186 12.72 15.23 -21.85
C SER A 186 13.69 14.67 -20.80
N PRO A 187 13.44 13.45 -20.31
CA PRO A 187 14.42 12.74 -19.49
C PRO A 187 15.80 12.67 -20.12
N PHE A 188 15.91 12.37 -21.40
CA PHE A 188 17.19 12.36 -22.11
C PHE A 188 17.95 13.69 -22.03
N TYR A 189 17.24 14.82 -22.23
CA TYR A 189 17.89 16.11 -22.12
C TYR A 189 18.43 16.36 -20.71
N LEU A 190 17.69 15.98 -19.67
CA LEU A 190 18.14 16.16 -18.30
C LEU A 190 19.27 15.19 -17.91
N MET A 191 19.31 14.00 -18.50
CA MET A 191 20.36 13.00 -18.27
C MET A 191 21.63 13.32 -19.04
N MET A 192 21.52 13.58 -20.36
CA MET A 192 22.66 13.64 -21.29
C MET A 192 22.99 15.05 -21.78
N GLY A 193 22.05 16.00 -21.64
CA GLY A 193 22.20 17.38 -22.10
C GLY A 193 21.83 17.60 -23.56
N TYR A 194 21.37 16.57 -24.25
CA TYR A 194 20.85 16.65 -25.61
C TYR A 194 19.66 15.73 -25.78
N GLU A 195 18.89 15.93 -26.82
CA GLU A 195 17.79 15.04 -27.23
C GLU A 195 18.29 14.13 -28.34
N PRO A 196 18.28 12.80 -28.14
CA PRO A 196 18.60 11.86 -29.21
C PRO A 196 17.64 12.04 -30.37
N GLN A 197 18.14 11.94 -31.59
CA GLN A 197 17.31 11.99 -32.78
C GLN A 197 16.57 10.66 -32.95
N ALA A 198 15.26 10.71 -33.00
CA ALA A 198 14.43 9.52 -33.23
C ALA A 198 14.52 8.99 -34.66
N LEU A 199 14.81 9.88 -35.62
CA LEU A 199 14.95 9.55 -37.03
C LEU A 199 16.25 10.12 -37.59
N PRO A 200 16.91 9.45 -38.56
CA PRO A 200 18.11 9.97 -39.18
C PRO A 200 17.82 11.34 -39.85
N ASN A 201 18.58 12.36 -39.49
CA ASN A 201 18.52 13.64 -40.18
C ASN A 201 19.32 13.56 -41.49
N ILE A 202 18.64 13.73 -42.61
CA ILE A 202 19.29 13.72 -43.94
C ILE A 202 20.05 15.01 -44.23
N ALA A 203 19.85 16.08 -43.47
CA ALA A 203 20.67 17.29 -43.53
C ALA A 203 20.44 18.18 -42.31
N ASN A 204 21.48 18.42 -41.51
CA ASN A 204 21.65 19.73 -40.85
C ASN A 204 23.07 19.95 -40.41
N LYS A 205 23.66 21.06 -40.75
CA LYS A 205 24.91 21.58 -40.22
C LYS A 205 24.80 21.69 -38.70
N THR A 206 25.61 20.95 -38.00
CA THR A 206 25.68 21.05 -36.54
C THR A 206 26.64 22.18 -36.20
N ASP A 207 26.11 23.33 -35.75
CA ASP A 207 26.88 24.27 -34.93
C ASP A 207 27.11 23.58 -33.58
N LEU A 208 28.30 23.01 -33.42
CA LEU A 208 28.74 22.46 -32.15
C LEU A 208 28.98 23.61 -31.17
N PRO A 209 28.14 23.80 -30.15
CA PRO A 209 28.39 24.81 -29.14
C PRO A 209 29.65 24.45 -28.39
N THR A 210 30.43 25.46 -27.97
CA THR A 210 31.58 25.20 -27.09
C THR A 210 31.16 24.41 -25.87
N VAL A 211 31.98 23.46 -25.40
CA VAL A 211 31.67 22.58 -24.26
C VAL A 211 31.17 23.39 -23.05
N GLU A 212 31.74 24.55 -22.82
CA GLU A 212 31.35 25.44 -21.72
C GLU A 212 29.93 26.02 -21.89
N LYS A 213 29.54 26.45 -23.09
CA LYS A 213 28.17 26.88 -23.37
C LYS A 213 27.16 25.74 -23.19
N TRP A 214 27.53 24.55 -23.61
CA TRP A 214 26.72 23.35 -23.44
C TRP A 214 26.55 23.00 -21.94
N LEU A 215 27.65 22.99 -21.16
CA LEU A 215 27.63 22.72 -19.73
C LEU A 215 26.73 23.71 -18.98
N ASN A 216 26.88 25.01 -19.29
CA ASN A 216 26.06 26.06 -18.70
C ASN A 216 24.57 25.93 -19.05
N LYS A 217 24.23 25.54 -20.29
CA LYS A 217 22.85 25.23 -20.67
C LYS A 217 22.29 24.04 -19.89
N LEU A 218 23.08 22.98 -19.74
CA LEU A 218 22.67 21.79 -18.99
C LEU A 218 22.47 22.08 -17.50
N ILE A 219 23.37 22.80 -16.86
CA ILE A 219 23.23 23.22 -15.45
C ILE A 219 21.98 24.07 -15.27
N LYS A 220 21.76 25.07 -16.13
CA LYS A 220 20.53 25.89 -16.08
C LYS A 220 19.27 25.07 -16.25
N ALA A 221 19.25 24.11 -17.18
CA ALA A 221 18.11 23.24 -17.40
C ALA A 221 17.84 22.33 -16.19
N ARG A 222 18.85 21.74 -15.59
CA ARG A 222 18.75 20.91 -14.39
C ARG A 222 18.24 21.71 -13.18
N ASN A 223 18.78 22.91 -12.96
CA ASN A 223 18.33 23.79 -11.89
C ASN A 223 16.89 24.21 -12.09
N LYS A 224 16.47 24.56 -13.31
CA LYS A 224 15.09 24.88 -13.64
C LYS A 224 14.17 23.68 -13.41
N ALA A 225 14.56 22.48 -13.80
CA ALA A 225 13.80 21.28 -13.57
C ALA A 225 13.62 21.02 -12.06
N SER A 226 14.68 21.12 -11.26
CA SER A 226 14.62 21.00 -9.82
C SER A 226 13.66 22.00 -9.17
N THR A 227 13.75 23.29 -9.56
CA THR A 227 12.84 24.32 -9.06
C THR A 227 11.38 24.03 -9.46
N THR A 228 11.16 23.60 -10.71
CA THR A 228 9.80 23.28 -11.18
C THR A 228 9.22 22.07 -10.44
N HIS A 229 10.03 21.07 -10.12
CA HIS A 229 9.62 19.96 -9.26
C HIS A 229 9.21 20.43 -7.87
N GLU A 230 9.98 21.34 -7.27
CA GLU A 230 9.66 21.89 -5.96
C GLU A 230 8.35 22.68 -5.98
N LEU A 231 8.13 23.51 -7.00
CA LEU A 231 6.87 24.23 -7.20
C LEU A 231 5.68 23.27 -7.39
N ALA A 232 5.82 22.26 -8.24
CA ALA A 232 4.78 21.24 -8.43
C ALA A 232 4.44 20.53 -7.12
N ARG A 233 5.44 20.21 -6.31
CA ARG A 233 5.27 19.61 -4.98
C ARG A 233 4.52 20.54 -4.02
N LEU A 234 4.90 21.82 -3.98
CA LEU A 234 4.22 22.82 -3.15
C LEU A 234 2.77 23.01 -3.59
N THR A 235 2.50 23.02 -4.90
CA THR A 235 1.15 23.08 -5.46
C THR A 235 0.33 21.85 -5.06
N MET A 236 0.88 20.65 -5.18
CA MET A 236 0.22 19.42 -4.70
C MET A 236 -0.08 19.50 -3.21
N LYS A 237 0.87 19.98 -2.40
CA LYS A 237 0.67 20.15 -0.96
C LYS A 237 -0.44 21.15 -0.63
N SER A 238 -0.54 22.27 -1.37
CA SER A 238 -1.57 23.29 -1.17
C SER A 238 -2.96 22.83 -1.66
N GLN A 239 -3.03 22.07 -2.75
CA GLN A 239 -4.30 21.52 -3.25
C GLN A 239 -4.90 20.46 -2.33
N ILE A 240 -4.07 19.74 -1.59
CA ILE A 240 -4.51 18.86 -0.53
C ILE A 240 -4.69 19.70 0.74
N GLN A 241 -5.65 20.62 0.72
CA GLN A 241 -6.22 21.17 1.96
C GLN A 241 -6.99 20.04 2.63
N SER A 242 -6.26 19.12 3.28
CA SER A 242 -6.89 18.06 4.01
C SER A 242 -7.56 18.65 5.23
N LYS A 243 -8.87 18.50 5.31
CA LYS A 243 -9.65 18.68 6.56
C LYS A 243 -9.32 17.53 7.53
N PHE A 244 -8.06 17.09 7.55
CA PHE A 244 -7.62 16.05 8.46
C PHE A 244 -7.55 16.61 9.88
N THR A 245 -8.41 16.12 10.75
CA THR A 245 -8.35 16.38 12.17
C THR A 245 -7.49 15.27 12.80
N PRO A 246 -6.36 15.59 13.41
CA PRO A 246 -5.55 14.60 14.13
C PRO A 246 -6.37 13.93 15.23
N PHE A 247 -6.14 12.64 15.40
CA PHE A 247 -6.77 11.88 16.48
C PHE A 247 -6.07 12.18 17.82
N ILE A 248 -6.82 12.05 18.89
CA ILE A 248 -6.33 12.18 20.26
C ILE A 248 -6.33 10.83 20.98
N VAL A 249 -5.59 10.74 22.08
CA VAL A 249 -5.58 9.54 22.93
C VAL A 249 -6.99 9.32 23.48
N GLY A 250 -7.49 8.09 23.35
CA GLY A 250 -8.85 7.72 23.76
C GLY A 250 -9.86 7.64 22.62
N ASP A 251 -9.58 8.25 21.47
CA ASP A 251 -10.43 8.14 20.29
C ASP A 251 -10.55 6.68 19.84
N LYS A 252 -11.75 6.35 19.33
CA LYS A 252 -12.01 5.05 18.71
C LYS A 252 -11.92 5.17 17.19
N VAL A 253 -11.20 4.25 16.55
CA VAL A 253 -10.94 4.24 15.12
C VAL A 253 -11.11 2.86 14.51
N TRP A 254 -11.52 2.83 13.26
CA TRP A 254 -11.49 1.64 12.40
C TRP A 254 -10.12 1.53 11.74
N LEU A 255 -9.59 0.33 11.67
CA LEU A 255 -8.35 0.01 10.96
C LEU A 255 -8.66 -0.65 9.62
N GLU A 256 -8.13 -0.11 8.51
CA GLU A 256 -8.24 -0.73 7.17
C GLU A 256 -7.60 -2.12 7.15
N ALA A 257 -8.39 -3.10 6.72
CA ALA A 257 -8.05 -4.52 6.83
C ALA A 257 -7.29 -5.10 5.63
N GLN A 258 -7.11 -4.34 4.54
CA GLN A 258 -6.56 -4.83 3.27
C GLN A 258 -5.18 -5.51 3.39
N ASN A 259 -4.34 -5.06 4.33
CA ASN A 259 -2.99 -5.57 4.53
C ASN A 259 -2.85 -6.47 5.76
N LEU A 260 -3.95 -6.82 6.41
CA LEU A 260 -3.92 -7.72 7.54
C LEU A 260 -3.97 -9.17 7.04
N LYS A 261 -2.90 -9.93 7.29
CA LYS A 261 -2.88 -11.36 7.01
C LYS A 261 -3.82 -12.06 7.98
N ARG A 262 -4.90 -12.62 7.48
CA ARG A 262 -5.88 -13.41 8.24
C ARG A 262 -5.96 -14.80 7.64
N ASN A 263 -6.18 -15.81 8.49
CA ASN A 263 -6.58 -17.14 8.06
C ASN A 263 -8.09 -17.10 7.74
N ILE A 264 -8.49 -16.59 6.60
CA ILE A 264 -9.88 -16.47 6.17
C ILE A 264 -10.06 -17.25 4.89
N ILE A 265 -11.17 -17.98 4.80
CA ILE A 265 -11.49 -18.88 3.69
C ILE A 265 -11.68 -18.13 2.36
N ASP A 266 -12.28 -16.93 2.40
CA ASP A 266 -12.46 -16.10 1.20
C ASP A 266 -12.21 -14.61 1.48
N PRO A 267 -11.13 -14.01 0.92
CA PRO A 267 -10.82 -12.59 1.10
C PRO A 267 -11.86 -11.62 0.54
N LYS A 268 -12.74 -12.05 -0.38
CA LYS A 268 -13.74 -11.19 -1.03
C LYS A 268 -14.93 -10.87 -0.13
N PHE A 269 -15.21 -11.73 0.83
CA PHE A 269 -16.34 -11.58 1.77
C PHE A 269 -15.91 -11.08 3.15
N THR A 270 -14.68 -10.60 3.29
CA THR A 270 -14.19 -10.08 4.56
C THR A 270 -14.56 -8.61 4.74
N THR A 271 -14.69 -8.21 6.00
CA THR A 271 -14.88 -6.82 6.39
C THR A 271 -13.71 -5.96 5.91
N LYS A 272 -14.01 -4.78 5.36
CA LYS A 272 -12.97 -3.85 4.89
C LYS A 272 -12.19 -3.22 6.03
N ARG A 273 -12.81 -3.11 7.21
CA ARG A 273 -12.22 -2.47 8.40
C ARG A 273 -12.44 -3.32 9.63
N GLU A 274 -11.48 -3.23 10.55
CA GLU A 274 -11.51 -3.89 11.86
C GLU A 274 -11.56 -2.89 13.00
N GLY A 275 -12.11 -3.31 14.11
CA GLY A 275 -12.24 -2.50 15.31
C GLY A 275 -13.68 -2.42 15.80
N PRO A 276 -14.10 -1.30 16.44
CA PRO A 276 -13.28 -0.10 16.65
C PRO A 276 -12.18 -0.29 17.70
N PHE A 277 -10.97 0.19 17.41
CA PHE A 277 -9.83 0.17 18.33
C PHE A 277 -9.63 1.51 19.00
N LYS A 278 -9.21 1.50 20.27
CA LYS A 278 -8.90 2.72 21.01
C LYS A 278 -7.44 3.15 20.73
N ILE A 279 -7.22 4.45 20.57
CA ILE A 279 -5.87 5.01 20.47
C ILE A 279 -5.27 5.11 21.87
N THR A 280 -4.15 4.42 22.06
CA THR A 280 -3.41 4.39 23.35
C THR A 280 -2.33 5.46 23.42
N LYS A 281 -1.68 5.78 22.29
CA LYS A 281 -0.60 6.77 22.24
C LYS A 281 -0.55 7.45 20.88
N VAL A 282 -0.28 8.75 20.88
CA VAL A 282 0.03 9.56 19.70
C VAL A 282 1.54 9.67 19.59
N LEU A 283 2.14 9.10 18.55
CA LEU A 283 3.59 9.12 18.30
C LEU A 283 3.99 10.31 17.44
N SER A 284 3.16 10.68 16.49
CA SER A 284 3.29 11.88 15.66
C SER A 284 1.91 12.31 15.16
N SER A 285 1.83 13.45 14.48
CA SER A 285 0.56 13.92 13.87
C SER A 285 -0.07 12.92 12.90
N LEU A 286 0.69 11.94 12.41
CA LEU A 286 0.26 10.95 11.41
C LEU A 286 0.45 9.49 11.87
N SER A 287 0.97 9.23 13.06
CA SER A 287 1.26 7.87 13.56
C SER A 287 0.67 7.66 14.94
N TYR A 288 -0.13 6.61 15.08
CA TYR A 288 -0.94 6.31 16.25
C TYR A 288 -0.76 4.87 16.70
N GLN A 289 -0.66 4.66 17.99
CA GLN A 289 -0.64 3.34 18.60
C GLN A 289 -2.06 2.95 19.01
N LEU A 290 -2.51 1.77 18.57
CA LEU A 290 -3.85 1.25 18.84
C LEU A 290 -3.80 0.14 19.89
N GLU A 291 -4.90 0.00 20.62
CA GLU A 291 -5.18 -1.13 21.48
C GLU A 291 -5.72 -2.30 20.65
N ILE A 292 -4.81 -3.12 20.14
CA ILE A 292 -5.15 -4.30 19.32
C ILE A 292 -5.06 -5.57 20.15
N PRO A 293 -5.82 -6.64 19.81
CA PRO A 293 -5.76 -7.93 20.49
C PRO A 293 -4.34 -8.53 20.47
N LYS A 294 -3.85 -9.03 21.59
CA LYS A 294 -2.52 -9.67 21.71
C LYS A 294 -2.35 -10.88 20.78
N SER A 295 -3.45 -11.51 20.37
CA SER A 295 -3.46 -12.62 19.40
C SER A 295 -3.01 -12.19 17.98
N TRP A 296 -3.10 -10.93 17.68
CA TRP A 296 -2.75 -10.38 16.37
C TRP A 296 -1.25 -10.11 16.26
N LYS A 297 -0.39 -10.93 16.20
CA LYS A 297 1.08 -10.82 16.11
C LYS A 297 1.58 -9.72 15.12
N ILE A 298 0.98 -8.51 15.19
CA ILE A 298 1.29 -7.33 14.34
C ILE A 298 1.74 -6.16 15.22
N HIS A 299 2.50 -5.25 14.63
CA HIS A 299 2.95 -4.04 15.34
C HIS A 299 1.77 -3.09 15.58
N PRO A 300 1.56 -2.57 16.81
CA PRO A 300 0.37 -1.79 17.18
C PRO A 300 0.37 -0.34 16.65
N VAL A 301 1.38 0.08 15.89
CA VAL A 301 1.51 1.45 15.36
C VAL A 301 1.08 1.50 13.90
N PHE A 302 0.15 2.42 13.61
CA PHE A 302 -0.45 2.60 12.29
C PHE A 302 -0.42 4.05 11.86
N HIS A 303 -0.29 4.25 10.55
CA HIS A 303 -0.36 5.57 9.94
C HIS A 303 -1.82 6.05 9.84
N ALA A 304 -2.05 7.35 10.00
CA ALA A 304 -3.37 7.98 9.93
C ALA A 304 -4.19 7.59 8.68
N SER A 305 -3.53 7.33 7.56
CA SER A 305 -4.21 6.94 6.31
C SER A 305 -4.90 5.57 6.35
N LEU A 306 -4.54 4.73 7.33
CA LEU A 306 -5.16 3.43 7.54
C LEU A 306 -6.29 3.51 8.58
N LEU A 307 -6.51 4.68 9.16
CA LEU A 307 -7.45 4.88 10.25
C LEU A 307 -8.66 5.69 9.76
N THR A 308 -9.85 5.25 10.16
CA THR A 308 -11.10 5.97 9.93
C THR A 308 -11.78 6.20 11.29
N PRO A 309 -12.26 7.43 11.58
CA PRO A 309 -12.87 7.70 12.87
C PRO A 309 -14.15 6.85 13.07
N TYR A 310 -14.28 6.27 14.25
CA TYR A 310 -15.51 5.61 14.67
C TYR A 310 -16.56 6.67 15.03
N ARG A 311 -17.76 6.51 14.51
CA ARG A 311 -18.90 7.39 14.79
C ARG A 311 -20.00 6.59 15.48
N GLY A 312 -20.16 6.76 16.78
CA GLY A 312 -21.31 6.28 17.52
C GLY A 312 -22.49 7.27 17.39
N ASN A 313 -23.70 6.77 17.56
CA ASN A 313 -24.88 7.60 17.74
C ASN A 313 -25.86 6.94 18.71
N ASP A 314 -26.81 7.73 19.21
CA ASP A 314 -27.81 7.27 20.20
C ASP A 314 -28.84 6.28 19.60
N ILE A 315 -28.92 6.18 18.26
CA ILE A 315 -29.87 5.33 17.57
C ILE A 315 -29.44 3.86 17.64
N HIS A 316 -28.13 3.61 17.51
CA HIS A 316 -27.57 2.27 17.54
C HIS A 316 -26.91 1.91 18.88
N GLY A 317 -26.79 2.87 19.81
CA GLY A 317 -26.14 2.65 21.10
C GLY A 317 -24.68 2.20 20.96
N LEU A 318 -24.26 1.26 21.79
CA LEU A 318 -22.94 0.62 21.75
C LEU A 318 -22.91 -0.53 20.74
N ASN A 319 -23.40 -0.31 19.53
CA ASN A 319 -23.42 -1.31 18.47
C ASN A 319 -22.00 -1.57 17.95
N TYR A 320 -21.36 -2.58 18.49
CA TYR A 320 -20.09 -3.10 17.97
C TYR A 320 -20.37 -4.16 16.90
N PRO A 321 -19.53 -4.28 15.87
CA PRO A 321 -19.63 -5.42 14.97
C PRO A 321 -19.47 -6.71 15.76
N GLN A 322 -20.32 -7.65 15.45
CA GLN A 322 -20.33 -8.98 16.08
C GLN A 322 -18.96 -9.63 15.87
N PRO A 323 -18.34 -10.20 16.90
CA PRO A 323 -17.11 -10.95 16.72
C PRO A 323 -17.38 -12.14 15.79
N PRO A 324 -16.50 -12.41 14.83
CA PRO A 324 -16.65 -13.57 13.97
C PRO A 324 -16.60 -14.86 14.80
N PRO A 325 -17.32 -15.92 14.39
CA PRO A 325 -17.24 -17.22 15.04
C PRO A 325 -15.80 -17.76 15.05
N ASN A 326 -15.45 -18.51 16.08
CA ASN A 326 -14.21 -19.26 16.11
C ASN A 326 -14.41 -20.56 15.32
N LEU A 327 -13.54 -20.85 14.37
CA LEU A 327 -13.55 -22.14 13.69
C LEU A 327 -12.79 -23.18 14.55
N ILE A 328 -13.52 -24.12 15.15
CA ILE A 328 -12.97 -25.25 15.88
C ILE A 328 -13.34 -26.54 15.12
N ASN A 329 -12.33 -27.26 14.65
CA ASN A 329 -12.51 -28.47 13.82
C ASN A 329 -13.37 -28.30 12.55
N GLY A 330 -13.44 -27.09 12.01
CA GLY A 330 -14.21 -26.77 10.80
C GLY A 330 -15.67 -26.35 11.06
N GLU A 331 -16.11 -26.34 12.31
CA GLU A 331 -17.42 -25.86 12.75
C GLU A 331 -17.33 -24.46 13.36
N GLU A 332 -18.35 -23.63 13.14
CA GLU A 332 -18.43 -22.28 13.68
C GLU A 332 -18.88 -22.32 15.13
N GLU A 333 -18.03 -21.87 16.06
CA GLU A 333 -18.35 -21.77 17.47
C GLU A 333 -18.36 -20.31 17.94
N TYR A 334 -19.39 -19.98 18.73
CA TYR A 334 -19.57 -18.67 19.33
C TYR A 334 -19.23 -18.71 20.82
N LYS A 335 -18.56 -17.68 21.31
CA LYS A 335 -18.17 -17.63 22.72
C LYS A 335 -19.36 -17.24 23.60
N VAL A 336 -19.68 -18.10 24.56
CA VAL A 336 -20.72 -17.84 25.57
C VAL A 336 -20.22 -16.75 26.53
N GLU A 337 -21.05 -15.71 26.77
CA GLU A 337 -20.82 -14.70 27.78
C GLU A 337 -21.47 -15.08 29.10
N GLN A 338 -22.74 -15.45 29.05
CA GLN A 338 -23.53 -15.79 30.23
C GLN A 338 -24.72 -16.67 29.85
N ILE A 339 -25.12 -17.54 30.78
CA ILE A 339 -26.35 -18.32 30.72
C ILE A 339 -27.44 -17.55 31.52
N LEU A 340 -28.49 -17.17 30.86
CA LEU A 340 -29.56 -16.29 31.42
C LEU A 340 -30.69 -17.08 32.09
N LYS A 341 -31.19 -18.10 31.39
CA LYS A 341 -32.36 -18.90 31.84
C LYS A 341 -32.18 -20.35 31.38
N HIS A 342 -32.99 -21.21 31.97
CA HIS A 342 -33.13 -22.61 31.53
C HIS A 342 -34.59 -23.00 31.42
N GLN A 343 -34.88 -23.95 30.53
CA GLN A 343 -36.19 -24.58 30.40
C GLN A 343 -35.99 -26.04 30.00
N GLY A 344 -36.96 -26.89 30.36
CA GLY A 344 -36.99 -28.29 29.94
C GLY A 344 -37.30 -29.27 31.05
N ARG A 345 -37.28 -30.59 30.72
CA ARG A 345 -37.46 -31.70 31.64
C ARG A 345 -36.08 -32.32 31.97
N PRO A 346 -35.91 -33.02 33.10
CA PRO A 346 -34.69 -33.74 33.40
C PRO A 346 -34.27 -34.61 32.20
N LYS A 347 -33.07 -34.42 31.67
CA LYS A 347 -32.42 -35.00 30.47
C LYS A 347 -32.65 -34.27 29.15
N CYS A 348 -33.44 -33.18 29.07
CA CYS A 348 -33.58 -32.40 27.85
C CYS A 348 -33.69 -30.91 28.21
N ASN A 349 -32.63 -30.40 28.87
CA ASN A 349 -32.61 -28.98 29.26
C ASN A 349 -32.08 -28.12 28.11
N GLN A 350 -32.76 -27.01 27.89
CA GLN A 350 -32.32 -25.95 27.04
C GLN A 350 -31.91 -24.75 27.90
N PHE A 351 -30.89 -24.05 27.47
CA PHE A 351 -30.33 -22.89 28.14
C PHE A 351 -30.41 -21.68 27.24
N LEU A 352 -30.93 -20.55 27.73
CA LEU A 352 -30.87 -19.29 27.02
C LEU A 352 -29.50 -18.65 27.18
N ILE A 353 -28.81 -18.55 26.10
CA ILE A 353 -27.40 -18.12 26.06
C ILE A 353 -27.31 -16.67 25.59
N ARG A 354 -26.56 -15.85 26.35
CA ARG A 354 -26.03 -14.57 25.91
C ARG A 354 -24.68 -14.82 25.27
N TRP A 355 -24.56 -14.44 24.00
CA TRP A 355 -23.32 -14.56 23.24
C TRP A 355 -22.40 -13.36 23.46
N LYS A 356 -21.13 -13.60 23.67
CA LYS A 356 -20.16 -12.54 23.96
C LYS A 356 -19.96 -11.61 22.78
N GLY A 357 -20.34 -10.33 22.95
CA GLY A 357 -20.25 -9.31 21.91
C GLY A 357 -21.47 -9.23 20.99
N TYR A 358 -22.56 -9.93 21.34
CA TYR A 358 -23.83 -9.92 20.62
C TYR A 358 -24.89 -9.15 21.41
N SER A 359 -25.92 -8.65 20.72
CA SER A 359 -27.03 -7.93 21.35
C SER A 359 -27.97 -8.89 22.09
N ALA A 360 -28.81 -8.34 22.99
CA ALA A 360 -29.82 -9.10 23.72
C ALA A 360 -30.86 -9.78 22.81
N ASP A 361 -31.10 -9.20 21.62
CA ASP A 361 -32.05 -9.74 20.65
C ASP A 361 -31.54 -11.01 19.95
N GLU A 362 -30.26 -11.34 20.11
CA GLU A 362 -29.62 -12.52 19.54
C GLU A 362 -29.40 -13.64 20.56
N ASP A 363 -29.95 -13.48 21.78
CA ASP A 363 -29.99 -14.53 22.76
C ASP A 363 -30.75 -15.74 22.22
N SER A 364 -30.17 -16.90 22.26
CA SER A 364 -30.75 -18.11 21.67
C SER A 364 -30.81 -19.28 22.66
N TRP A 365 -31.84 -20.14 22.48
CA TRP A 365 -31.97 -21.36 23.24
C TRP A 365 -31.09 -22.45 22.64
N GLN A 366 -30.14 -22.96 23.42
CA GLN A 366 -29.23 -24.04 23.02
C GLN A 366 -29.44 -25.28 23.88
N LEU A 367 -29.23 -26.45 23.29
CA LEU A 367 -29.25 -27.69 24.01
C LEU A 367 -28.04 -27.85 24.91
N GLU A 368 -28.14 -28.60 25.96
CA GLU A 368 -26.99 -28.90 26.80
C GLU A 368 -25.83 -29.61 26.05
N SER A 369 -26.18 -30.42 25.03
CA SER A 369 -25.23 -31.08 24.15
C SER A 369 -24.36 -30.09 23.35
N ASP A 370 -24.88 -28.91 23.04
CA ASP A 370 -24.24 -27.93 22.20
C ASP A 370 -23.29 -27.01 23.00
N LEU A 371 -23.35 -27.10 24.33
CA LEU A 371 -22.54 -26.31 25.27
C LEU A 371 -21.30 -27.05 25.78
N ARG A 372 -20.80 -28.08 25.06
CA ARG A 372 -19.66 -28.91 25.48
C ARG A 372 -18.42 -28.08 25.75
N ASN A 373 -18.15 -27.05 24.95
CA ASN A 373 -16.98 -26.20 25.09
C ASN A 373 -17.16 -25.06 26.10
N ALA A 374 -18.38 -24.89 26.69
CA ALA A 374 -18.69 -23.97 27.77
C ALA A 374 -19.06 -24.69 29.09
N SER A 375 -18.47 -25.86 29.32
CA SER A 375 -18.80 -26.74 30.43
C SER A 375 -18.62 -26.10 31.82
N GLU A 376 -17.63 -25.23 32.01
CA GLU A 376 -17.39 -24.51 33.27
C GLU A 376 -18.54 -23.54 33.60
N LEU A 377 -18.95 -22.71 32.63
CA LEU A 377 -20.07 -21.77 32.78
C LEU A 377 -21.40 -22.50 33.02
N LEU A 378 -21.59 -23.63 32.32
CA LEU A 378 -22.76 -24.47 32.50
C LEU A 378 -22.82 -25.08 33.91
N LEU A 379 -21.70 -25.55 34.42
CA LEU A 379 -21.60 -26.14 35.72
C LEU A 379 -21.81 -25.13 36.85
N GLU A 380 -21.28 -23.90 36.67
CA GLU A 380 -21.49 -22.79 37.58
C GLU A 380 -22.96 -22.37 37.61
N TYR A 381 -23.60 -22.25 36.41
CA TYR A 381 -25.02 -21.94 36.32
C TYR A 381 -25.88 -23.02 37.01
N LYS A 382 -25.63 -24.31 36.75
CA LYS A 382 -26.39 -25.41 37.34
C LYS A 382 -26.26 -25.43 38.88
N LYS A 383 -25.08 -25.17 39.45
CA LYS A 383 -24.89 -24.99 40.87
C LYS A 383 -25.72 -23.84 41.43
N ARG A 384 -25.72 -22.67 40.75
CA ARG A 384 -26.51 -21.50 41.19
C ARG A 384 -28.01 -21.72 41.07
N ALA A 385 -28.45 -22.43 40.06
CA ALA A 385 -29.86 -22.72 39.80
C ALA A 385 -30.39 -23.97 40.55
N LYS A 386 -29.55 -24.65 41.37
CA LYS A 386 -29.88 -25.88 42.10
C LYS A 386 -30.40 -27.01 41.20
N LEU A 387 -29.74 -27.18 40.03
CA LEU A 387 -30.06 -28.19 39.02
C LEU A 387 -29.14 -29.42 39.10
N LEU A 388 -28.18 -29.40 40.00
CA LEU A 388 -27.27 -30.50 40.33
C LEU A 388 -27.78 -31.26 41.53
#